data_d28b462edf683cc35805c1408475d95d
#
_entry.id   d28b462edf683cc35805c1408475d95d
#
_cell.length_a   1.000
_cell.length_b   1.000
_cell.length_c   1.000
_cell.angle_alpha   90.00
_cell.angle_beta   90.00
_cell.angle_gamma   90.00
#
_symmetry.space_group_name_H-M   'P 1'
#
loop_
_entity.id
_entity.type
_entity.pdbx_description
1 polymer ?
#
loop_
_entity_poly.entity_id
_entity_poly.type
_entity_poly.pdbx_seq_one_letter_code
_entity_poly.pdbx_strand_id
1 'polypeptide(L)'
;LAKSDQEHFSGRKYLKHSCMIAFTLAGIQSLSSAYVKNIFSFKENLSGEDSERLDEFLSAVEFAINNLSALRNTRIDFLSLDELREYLFLSANFSEKNGIRDIHFEEQITAGNTKARVYAITDDEFLPEQYPVYGKDYTVSKDKSELYMSPSEAFGGIHLNHNHVYNQILYFYSDKKLKDTLRRNLDSHIANRGWDRINSPAKIAKMTELVKEIKDNNEILCYAHYSVVLWEEDTQQLELAEKELRSSLDLFDLKYYIPSYGNLANLYAGGIVGCVSSLRLEYMFMTSLSLAVAFFVHYTGFSDDPDGILFNDRLTQIPLRKDIWDANNRRIKARNAVVIAPTGSGKSFLTNNII
;
A
#
# COMPACT_ATOMS: atom_id res chain seq x y z
N LEU A 1 -30.55 -1.79 24.11
CA LEU A 1 -29.41 -1.14 23.43
C LEU A 1 -28.28 -2.14 23.17
N ALA A 2 -27.68 -2.71 24.21
CA ALA A 2 -26.56 -3.67 24.04
C ALA A 2 -26.91 -4.85 23.11
N LYS A 3 -28.15 -5.34 23.14
CA LYS A 3 -28.60 -6.42 22.25
C LYS A 3 -28.77 -5.94 20.81
N SER A 4 -29.30 -4.73 20.60
CA SER A 4 -29.41 -4.10 19.28
C SER A 4 -28.04 -3.82 18.68
N ASP A 5 -27.09 -3.34 19.49
CA ASP A 5 -25.73 -3.08 19.05
C ASP A 5 -24.99 -4.40 18.72
N GLN A 6 -25.19 -5.43 19.54
CA GLN A 6 -24.66 -6.75 19.27
C GLN A 6 -25.22 -7.35 17.98
N GLU A 7 -26.52 -7.19 17.71
CA GLU A 7 -27.16 -7.63 16.47
C GLU A 7 -26.65 -6.81 15.27
N HIS A 8 -26.42 -5.51 15.43
CA HIS A 8 -25.89 -4.64 14.40
C HIS A 8 -24.48 -5.02 13.96
N PHE A 9 -23.62 -5.38 14.92
CA PHE A 9 -22.23 -5.72 14.65
C PHE A 9 -22.01 -7.23 14.40
N SER A 10 -22.95 -8.08 14.81
CA SER A 10 -22.81 -9.52 14.63
C SER A 10 -22.92 -9.91 13.16
N GLY A 11 -22.02 -10.77 12.71
CA GLY A 11 -22.02 -11.26 11.34
C GLY A 11 -21.38 -10.32 10.30
N ARG A 12 -20.93 -9.13 10.71
CA ARG A 12 -20.16 -8.26 9.83
C ARG A 12 -18.68 -8.63 9.87
N LYS A 13 -18.05 -8.68 8.71
CA LYS A 13 -16.60 -8.86 8.59
C LYS A 13 -15.94 -7.48 8.71
N TYR A 14 -15.03 -7.36 9.67
CA TYR A 14 -14.20 -6.16 9.83
C TYR A 14 -12.76 -6.53 9.62
N LEU A 15 -12.05 -5.68 8.90
CA LEU A 15 -10.62 -5.86 8.67
C LEU A 15 -9.81 -5.10 9.71
N LYS A 16 -8.81 -5.77 10.24
CA LYS A 16 -7.74 -5.12 10.99
C LYS A 16 -6.64 -4.79 10.01
N HIS A 17 -6.35 -3.50 9.85
CA HIS A 17 -5.28 -3.04 8.98
C HIS A 17 -3.95 -2.99 9.75
N SER A 18 -2.90 -3.42 9.08
CA SER A 18 -1.51 -3.27 9.55
C SER A 18 -0.71 -2.65 8.41
N CYS A 19 0.13 -1.66 8.72
CA CYS A 19 1.07 -1.10 7.77
C CYS A 19 2.48 -1.54 8.15
N MET A 20 3.19 -2.13 7.19
CA MET A 20 4.58 -2.55 7.36
C MET A 20 5.44 -1.83 6.35
N ILE A 21 6.58 -1.33 6.80
CA ILE A 21 7.60 -0.72 5.95
C ILE A 21 8.83 -1.62 6.03
N ALA A 22 9.30 -2.09 4.88
CA ALA A 22 10.51 -2.87 4.77
C ALA A 22 11.55 -2.11 3.95
N PHE A 23 12.73 -1.97 4.50
CA PHE A 23 13.88 -1.44 3.79
C PHE A 23 14.74 -2.63 3.31
N THR A 24 15.05 -2.65 2.02
CA THR A 24 15.81 -3.74 1.41
C THR A 24 16.99 -3.15 0.64
N LEU A 25 18.20 -3.60 0.97
CA LEU A 25 19.37 -3.28 0.16
C LEU A 25 19.32 -4.11 -1.11
N ALA A 26 19.08 -3.45 -2.25
CA ALA A 26 19.02 -4.12 -3.53
C ALA A 26 20.42 -4.62 -3.94
N GLY A 27 20.46 -5.91 -4.22
CA GLY A 27 21.52 -6.67 -4.89
C GLY A 27 22.95 -6.17 -4.74
N ILE A 28 23.65 -6.66 -3.77
CA ILE A 28 25.11 -6.72 -3.88
C ILE A 28 25.37 -7.78 -4.97
N GLN A 29 25.56 -7.34 -6.22
CA GLN A 29 25.87 -8.25 -7.34
C GLN A 29 27.10 -9.13 -7.07
N SER A 30 27.98 -8.67 -6.20
CA SER A 30 29.12 -9.43 -5.70
C SER A 30 28.72 -10.60 -4.79
N LEU A 31 27.59 -10.52 -4.07
CA LEU A 31 27.12 -11.64 -3.25
C LEU A 31 26.68 -12.84 -4.11
N SER A 32 26.13 -12.64 -5.29
CA SER A 32 25.74 -13.76 -6.16
C SER A 32 26.98 -14.49 -6.73
N SER A 33 28.02 -13.77 -7.10
CA SER A 33 29.28 -14.35 -7.55
C SER A 33 30.18 -14.82 -6.40
N ALA A 34 30.15 -14.15 -5.26
CA ALA A 34 30.81 -14.54 -4.03
C ALA A 34 30.13 -15.73 -3.36
N TYR A 35 28.79 -15.81 -3.39
CA TYR A 35 28.03 -16.94 -2.86
C TYR A 35 28.34 -18.24 -3.62
N VAL A 36 28.42 -18.16 -4.93
CA VAL A 36 28.82 -19.33 -5.76
C VAL A 36 30.28 -19.70 -5.54
N LYS A 37 31.17 -18.73 -5.32
CA LYS A 37 32.58 -19.00 -4.99
C LYS A 37 32.78 -19.49 -3.56
N ASN A 38 31.92 -19.13 -2.63
CA ASN A 38 32.06 -19.44 -1.20
C ASN A 38 31.26 -20.66 -0.72
N ILE A 39 30.55 -21.38 -1.60
CA ILE A 39 29.96 -22.69 -1.27
C ILE A 39 31.04 -23.66 -0.72
N PHE A 40 32.31 -23.45 -1.06
CA PHE A 40 33.44 -24.25 -0.62
C PHE A 40 34.43 -23.55 0.33
N SER A 41 34.20 -22.28 0.67
CA SER A 41 35.01 -21.54 1.63
C SER A 41 34.13 -20.92 2.70
N PHE A 42 34.21 -21.47 3.91
CA PHE A 42 33.52 -20.97 5.12
C PHE A 42 34.06 -19.62 5.64
N LYS A 43 34.54 -18.73 4.78
CA LYS A 43 34.99 -17.40 5.16
C LYS A 43 33.96 -16.36 4.65
N GLU A 44 33.08 -15.97 5.54
CA GLU A 44 32.24 -14.77 5.43
C GLU A 44 33.10 -13.50 5.60
N ASN A 45 33.81 -13.11 4.57
CA ASN A 45 34.35 -11.76 4.54
C ASN A 45 33.61 -11.00 3.46
N LEU A 46 32.70 -10.09 3.91
CA LEU A 46 32.21 -9.01 3.07
C LEU A 46 33.43 -8.26 2.51
N SER A 47 33.40 -7.92 1.23
CA SER A 47 34.44 -7.04 0.68
C SER A 47 34.34 -5.67 1.41
N GLY A 48 35.43 -4.92 1.47
CA GLY A 48 35.41 -3.61 2.12
C GLY A 48 34.33 -2.70 1.53
N GLU A 49 34.12 -2.76 0.22
CA GLU A 49 33.06 -2.01 -0.48
C GLU A 49 31.65 -2.46 -0.08
N ASP A 50 31.44 -3.76 0.15
CA ASP A 50 30.13 -4.28 0.58
C ASP A 50 29.82 -3.90 2.04
N SER A 51 30.86 -3.82 2.89
CA SER A 51 30.71 -3.34 4.27
C SER A 51 30.35 -1.85 4.31
N GLU A 52 31.03 -1.03 3.52
CA GLU A 52 30.74 0.40 3.42
C GLU A 52 29.32 0.67 2.91
N ARG A 53 28.86 -0.05 1.88
CA ARG A 53 27.48 0.03 1.38
C ARG A 53 26.44 -0.41 2.41
N LEU A 54 26.76 -1.43 3.21
CA LEU A 54 25.86 -1.85 4.29
C LEU A 54 25.78 -0.79 5.37
N ASP A 55 26.89 -0.18 5.77
CA ASP A 55 26.92 0.89 6.77
C ASP A 55 26.17 2.14 6.28
N GLU A 56 26.34 2.51 5.01
CA GLU A 56 25.57 3.59 4.39
C GLU A 56 24.06 3.29 4.39
N PHE A 57 23.68 2.06 4.04
CA PHE A 57 22.29 1.63 4.04
C PHE A 57 21.68 1.67 5.45
N LEU A 58 22.38 1.12 6.45
CA LEU A 58 21.92 1.14 7.84
C LEU A 58 21.74 2.56 8.36
N SER A 59 22.68 3.46 8.04
CA SER A 59 22.60 4.87 8.40
C SER A 59 21.41 5.56 7.74
N ALA A 60 21.12 5.27 6.48
CA ALA A 60 19.97 5.80 5.77
C ALA A 60 18.64 5.28 6.35
N VAL A 61 18.58 4.01 6.72
CA VAL A 61 17.41 3.41 7.39
C VAL A 61 17.17 4.05 8.75
N GLU A 62 18.22 4.21 9.56
CA GLU A 62 18.12 4.87 10.86
C GLU A 62 17.61 6.31 10.73
N PHE A 63 18.13 7.06 9.77
CA PHE A 63 17.66 8.42 9.48
C PHE A 63 16.17 8.43 9.08
N ALA A 64 15.74 7.50 8.22
CA ALA A 64 14.34 7.39 7.81
C ALA A 64 13.42 7.06 9.00
N ILE A 65 13.81 6.12 9.86
CA ILE A 65 13.06 5.74 11.06
C ILE A 65 12.93 6.93 12.03
N ASN A 66 14.02 7.66 12.24
CA ASN A 66 14.02 8.83 13.11
C ASN A 66 13.06 9.91 12.59
N ASN A 67 13.04 10.16 11.28
CA ASN A 67 12.11 11.11 10.67
C ASN A 67 10.65 10.66 10.78
N LEU A 68 10.38 9.39 10.53
CA LEU A 68 9.03 8.82 10.67
C LEU A 68 8.55 8.86 12.13
N SER A 69 9.43 8.58 13.09
CA SER A 69 9.12 8.62 14.52
C SER A 69 8.84 10.04 15.04
N ALA A 70 9.33 11.06 14.33
CA ALA A 70 9.06 12.47 14.67
C ALA A 70 7.66 12.93 14.23
N LEU A 71 6.94 12.17 13.40
CA LEU A 71 5.59 12.48 12.97
C LEU A 71 4.62 12.38 14.15
N ARG A 72 3.71 13.35 14.27
CA ARG A 72 2.68 13.35 15.32
C ARG A 72 1.73 12.16 15.13
N ASN A 73 1.37 11.53 16.23
CA ASN A 73 0.44 10.40 16.27
C ASN A 73 0.90 9.16 15.48
N THR A 74 2.18 9.05 15.21
CA THR A 74 2.77 7.88 14.55
C THR A 74 3.58 7.11 15.59
N ARG A 75 3.34 5.82 15.67
CA ARG A 75 4.15 4.89 16.44
C ARG A 75 4.77 3.89 15.48
N ILE A 76 6.06 3.69 15.63
CA ILE A 76 6.83 2.73 14.83
C ILE A 76 7.39 1.70 15.80
N ASP A 77 7.04 0.45 15.58
CA ASP A 77 7.56 -0.69 16.31
C ASP A 77 8.35 -1.57 15.34
N PHE A 78 9.47 -2.10 15.79
CA PHE A 78 10.19 -3.12 15.02
C PHE A 78 9.47 -4.45 15.15
N LEU A 79 9.30 -5.15 14.03
CA LEU A 79 8.76 -6.51 14.07
C LEU A 79 9.71 -7.42 14.84
N SER A 80 9.16 -8.14 15.81
CA SER A 80 9.84 -9.25 16.44
C SER A 80 9.98 -10.43 15.47
N LEU A 81 10.86 -11.38 15.78
CA LEU A 81 11.02 -12.58 14.96
C LEU A 81 9.73 -13.41 14.89
N ASP A 82 8.92 -13.40 15.94
CA ASP A 82 7.66 -14.14 15.96
C ASP A 82 6.61 -13.46 15.08
N GLU A 83 6.47 -12.13 15.15
CA GLU A 83 5.59 -11.37 14.26
C GLU A 83 6.02 -11.49 12.78
N LEU A 84 7.34 -11.49 12.51
CA LEU A 84 7.84 -11.74 11.16
C LEU A 84 7.49 -13.15 10.67
N ARG A 85 7.58 -14.17 11.55
CA ARG A 85 7.14 -15.52 11.21
C ARG A 85 5.66 -15.59 10.91
N GLU A 86 4.82 -14.98 11.74
CA GLU A 86 3.38 -14.92 11.51
C GLU A 86 3.07 -14.25 10.17
N TYR A 87 3.72 -13.14 9.86
CA TYR A 87 3.59 -12.49 8.56
C TYR A 87 3.99 -13.39 7.40
N LEU A 88 5.14 -14.08 7.49
CA LEU A 88 5.59 -15.00 6.44
C LEU A 88 4.66 -16.21 6.30
N PHE A 89 4.12 -16.72 7.39
CA PHE A 89 3.10 -17.77 7.36
C PHE A 89 1.82 -17.30 6.68
N LEU A 90 1.34 -16.12 7.02
CA LEU A 90 0.17 -15.53 6.38
C LEU A 90 0.41 -15.35 4.88
N SER A 91 1.56 -14.79 4.50
CA SER A 91 1.93 -14.58 3.11
C SER A 91 2.09 -15.89 2.33
N ALA A 92 2.58 -16.96 2.96
CA ALA A 92 2.78 -18.25 2.31
C ALA A 92 1.50 -19.11 2.25
N ASN A 93 0.55 -18.93 3.17
CA ASN A 93 -0.59 -19.83 3.32
C ASN A 93 -1.94 -19.12 3.27
N PHE A 94 -1.98 -17.78 3.23
CA PHE A 94 -3.21 -16.97 3.38
C PHE A 94 -4.00 -17.30 4.65
N SER A 95 -3.32 -17.74 5.71
CA SER A 95 -3.92 -18.19 6.95
C SER A 95 -2.96 -18.02 8.12
N GLU A 96 -3.48 -17.58 9.25
CA GLU A 96 -2.74 -17.49 10.52
C GLU A 96 -2.51 -18.86 11.18
N LYS A 97 -3.16 -19.92 10.67
CA LYS A 97 -3.05 -21.26 11.23
C LYS A 97 -1.75 -21.94 10.78
N ASN A 98 -1.04 -22.50 11.73
CA ASN A 98 0.17 -23.28 11.50
C ASN A 98 -0.09 -24.45 10.53
N GLY A 99 0.60 -24.47 9.44
CA GLY A 99 0.55 -25.51 8.44
C GLY A 99 1.09 -25.00 7.11
N ILE A 100 2.12 -25.67 6.59
CA ILE A 100 2.63 -25.39 5.24
C ILE A 100 1.68 -26.06 4.27
N ARG A 101 1.14 -25.29 3.34
CA ARG A 101 0.28 -25.76 2.25
C ARG A 101 1.04 -25.64 0.95
N ASP A 102 0.77 -26.55 0.02
CA ASP A 102 1.26 -26.39 -1.35
C ASP A 102 0.56 -25.21 -2.01
N ILE A 103 1.35 -24.34 -2.63
CA ILE A 103 0.84 -23.20 -3.38
C ILE A 103 0.98 -23.49 -4.86
N HIS A 104 -0.13 -23.39 -5.57
CA HIS A 104 -0.19 -23.58 -7.02
C HIS A 104 -0.43 -22.23 -7.70
N PHE A 105 0.34 -21.97 -8.74
CA PHE A 105 0.27 -20.76 -9.56
C PHE A 105 -0.21 -21.13 -10.96
N GLU A 106 -1.49 -20.84 -11.22
CA GLU A 106 -2.12 -21.06 -12.53
C GLU A 106 -2.72 -19.72 -13.01
N GLU A 107 -4.01 -19.69 -13.30
CA GLU A 107 -4.75 -18.44 -13.56
C GLU A 107 -5.01 -17.66 -12.26
N GLN A 108 -4.95 -18.35 -11.14
CA GLN A 108 -5.05 -17.82 -9.78
C GLN A 108 -4.09 -18.57 -8.86
N ILE A 109 -3.84 -18.04 -7.68
CA ILE A 109 -3.10 -18.73 -6.64
C ILE A 109 -4.10 -19.64 -5.90
N THR A 110 -3.68 -20.87 -5.64
CA THR A 110 -4.46 -21.79 -4.80
C THR A 110 -3.56 -22.34 -3.70
N ALA A 111 -3.96 -22.17 -2.44
CA ALA A 111 -3.28 -22.69 -1.26
C ALA A 111 -4.30 -23.43 -0.39
N GLY A 112 -4.36 -24.75 -0.54
CA GLY A 112 -5.42 -25.56 0.07
C GLY A 112 -6.80 -25.14 -0.45
N ASN A 113 -7.69 -24.70 0.44
CA ASN A 113 -9.03 -24.22 0.06
C ASN A 113 -9.05 -22.71 -0.28
N THR A 114 -7.98 -21.99 0.02
CA THR A 114 -7.90 -20.56 -0.22
C THR A 114 -7.51 -20.28 -1.66
N LYS A 115 -8.20 -19.34 -2.28
CA LYS A 115 -7.92 -18.84 -3.62
C LYS A 115 -7.51 -17.40 -3.52
N ALA A 116 -6.52 -16.98 -4.33
CA ALA A 116 -6.06 -15.61 -4.37
C ALA A 116 -5.84 -15.10 -5.79
N ARG A 117 -6.01 -13.80 -5.96
CA ARG A 117 -5.79 -13.05 -7.21
C ARG A 117 -4.85 -11.90 -6.96
N VAL A 118 -4.04 -11.61 -7.96
CA VAL A 118 -3.13 -10.45 -7.94
C VAL A 118 -3.57 -9.46 -9.01
N TYR A 119 -3.65 -8.20 -8.61
CA TYR A 119 -3.87 -7.06 -9.48
C TYR A 119 -2.67 -6.13 -9.35
N ALA A 120 -2.04 -5.75 -10.46
CA ALA A 120 -0.81 -4.98 -10.41
C ALA A 120 -0.83 -3.81 -11.39
N ILE A 121 -0.24 -2.69 -10.97
CA ILE A 121 0.19 -1.60 -11.85
C ILE A 121 1.67 -1.82 -12.14
N THR A 122 1.96 -2.10 -13.39
CA THR A 122 3.30 -2.48 -13.87
C THR A 122 3.82 -1.54 -14.95
N ASP A 123 2.99 -0.58 -15.39
CA ASP A 123 3.30 0.33 -16.47
C ASP A 123 2.75 1.74 -16.14
N ASP A 124 3.43 2.78 -16.60
CA ASP A 124 2.98 4.16 -16.45
C ASP A 124 1.71 4.46 -17.28
N GLU A 125 1.44 3.71 -18.35
CA GLU A 125 0.21 3.81 -19.12
C GLU A 125 -1.04 3.31 -18.36
N PHE A 126 -0.85 2.66 -17.20
CA PHE A 126 -1.93 2.21 -16.33
C PHE A 126 -2.37 3.30 -15.34
N LEU A 127 -1.60 4.37 -15.25
CA LEU A 127 -1.91 5.50 -14.39
C LEU A 127 -2.80 6.51 -15.13
N PRO A 128 -3.66 7.24 -14.41
CA PRO A 128 -4.48 8.29 -15.00
C PRO A 128 -3.61 9.45 -15.49
N GLU A 129 -4.08 10.16 -16.50
CA GLU A 129 -3.37 11.33 -17.04
C GLU A 129 -3.19 12.45 -16.01
N GLN A 130 -4.12 12.56 -15.07
CA GLN A 130 -4.08 13.50 -13.96
C GLN A 130 -4.52 12.76 -12.71
N TYR A 131 -3.78 12.94 -11.62
CA TYR A 131 -4.24 12.48 -10.32
C TYR A 131 -5.34 13.42 -9.86
N PRO A 132 -6.58 12.97 -9.83
CA PRO A 132 -7.61 13.81 -9.29
C PRO A 132 -7.37 13.96 -7.79
N VAL A 133 -7.08 15.18 -7.36
CA VAL A 133 -7.29 15.55 -5.97
C VAL A 133 -8.80 15.65 -5.81
N TYR A 134 -9.46 14.52 -5.62
CA TYR A 134 -10.89 14.50 -5.43
C TYR A 134 -11.24 15.00 -4.04
N GLY A 135 -11.60 16.27 -3.97
CA GLY A 135 -12.57 16.68 -2.99
C GLY A 135 -13.94 16.20 -3.45
N LYS A 136 -14.40 15.01 -3.04
CA LYS A 136 -15.79 14.67 -3.21
C LYS A 136 -16.59 15.50 -2.23
N ASP A 137 -17.40 16.39 -2.77
CA ASP A 137 -18.43 17.13 -2.05
C ASP A 137 -19.50 16.13 -1.60
N TYR A 138 -19.31 15.53 -0.43
CA TYR A 138 -20.37 14.77 0.19
C TYR A 138 -21.34 15.75 0.84
N THR A 139 -22.33 16.18 0.10
CA THR A 139 -23.52 16.83 0.68
C THR A 139 -24.29 15.80 1.51
N VAL A 140 -23.84 15.58 2.73
CA VAL A 140 -24.69 14.98 3.74
C VAL A 140 -25.33 16.13 4.52
N SER A 141 -26.59 16.39 4.24
CA SER A 141 -27.31 17.58 4.71
C SER A 141 -26.61 18.88 4.31
N LYS A 142 -27.04 19.80 3.76
CA LYS A 142 -26.61 21.17 3.38
C LYS A 142 -25.17 21.63 3.73
N ASP A 143 -24.40 20.81 4.45
CA ASP A 143 -23.01 21.09 4.81
C ASP A 143 -22.09 20.37 3.83
N LYS A 144 -21.29 21.15 3.13
CA LYS A 144 -20.23 20.66 2.25
C LYS A 144 -19.11 20.11 3.11
N SER A 145 -18.94 18.80 3.15
CA SER A 145 -17.74 18.18 3.68
C SER A 145 -16.86 17.72 2.53
N GLU A 146 -15.70 18.28 2.41
CA GLU A 146 -14.70 17.83 1.44
C GLU A 146 -14.01 16.60 2.01
N LEU A 147 -14.14 15.48 1.34
CA LEU A 147 -13.36 14.28 1.61
C LEU A 147 -12.30 14.16 0.54
N TYR A 148 -11.04 14.28 0.95
CA TYR A 148 -9.93 14.04 0.04
C TYR A 148 -9.65 12.53 -0.03
N MET A 149 -9.79 11.96 -1.23
CA MET A 149 -9.48 10.57 -1.49
C MET A 149 -8.15 10.49 -2.25
N SER A 150 -7.23 9.71 -1.72
CA SER A 150 -5.97 9.39 -2.40
C SER A 150 -6.18 8.23 -3.39
N PRO A 151 -5.48 8.19 -4.54
CA PRO A 151 -5.48 7.02 -5.42
C PRO A 151 -5.10 5.71 -4.72
N SER A 152 -4.33 5.77 -3.63
CA SER A 152 -4.02 4.62 -2.79
C SER A 152 -5.25 3.93 -2.20
N GLU A 153 -6.35 4.65 -2.02
CA GLU A 153 -7.59 4.09 -1.49
C GLU A 153 -8.25 3.10 -2.44
N ALA A 154 -7.97 3.21 -3.75
CA ALA A 154 -8.41 2.25 -4.73
C ALA A 154 -7.83 0.84 -4.48
N PHE A 155 -6.66 0.76 -3.85
CA PHE A 155 -5.97 -0.50 -3.64
C PHE A 155 -6.18 -1.14 -2.29
N GLY A 156 -6.13 -0.39 -1.25
CA GLY A 156 -6.14 -0.96 0.10
C GLY A 156 -6.91 -0.12 1.08
N GLY A 157 -7.67 0.83 0.54
CA GLY A 157 -8.41 1.78 1.34
C GLY A 157 -9.65 1.20 1.99
N ILE A 158 -10.35 2.10 2.61
CA ILE A 158 -11.53 1.86 3.42
C ILE A 158 -12.69 1.15 2.71
N HIS A 159 -12.67 1.14 1.38
CA HIS A 159 -13.76 0.55 0.57
C HIS A 159 -13.61 -0.94 0.35
N LEU A 160 -12.46 -1.52 0.61
CA LEU A 160 -12.17 -2.94 0.37
C LEU A 160 -12.33 -3.75 1.67
N ASN A 161 -13.50 -4.37 1.84
CA ASN A 161 -13.85 -5.15 3.05
C ASN A 161 -13.46 -6.64 2.94
N HIS A 162 -12.52 -6.97 2.07
CA HIS A 162 -12.07 -8.33 1.82
C HIS A 162 -10.62 -8.52 2.23
N ASN A 163 -10.22 -9.75 2.48
CA ASN A 163 -8.83 -10.04 2.82
C ASN A 163 -7.91 -9.62 1.68
N HIS A 164 -6.97 -8.74 1.98
CA HIS A 164 -6.04 -8.24 0.98
C HIS A 164 -4.71 -7.80 1.58
N VAL A 165 -3.70 -7.77 0.73
CA VAL A 165 -2.43 -7.07 0.97
C VAL A 165 -2.21 -6.11 -0.18
N TYR A 166 -2.01 -4.85 0.13
CA TYR A 166 -1.52 -3.87 -0.82
C TYR A 166 -0.02 -3.72 -0.66
N ASN A 167 0.70 -3.89 -1.76
CA ASN A 167 2.14 -3.73 -1.83
C ASN A 167 2.47 -2.48 -2.65
N GLN A 168 3.25 -1.59 -2.06
CA GLN A 168 3.89 -0.49 -2.76
C GLN A 168 5.40 -0.70 -2.68
N ILE A 169 6.03 -0.94 -3.82
CA ILE A 169 7.46 -1.18 -3.91
C ILE A 169 8.09 -0.03 -4.66
N LEU A 170 9.05 0.63 -4.02
CA LEU A 170 9.83 1.70 -4.61
C LEU A 170 11.30 1.24 -4.68
N TYR A 171 11.85 1.25 -5.88
CA TYR A 171 13.23 0.88 -6.12
C TYR A 171 14.04 2.12 -6.50
N PHE A 172 14.93 2.50 -5.60
CA PHE A 172 15.83 3.62 -5.80
C PHE A 172 17.11 3.14 -6.46
N TYR A 173 17.30 3.58 -7.67
CA TYR A 173 18.53 3.39 -8.41
C TYR A 173 19.28 4.72 -8.49
N SER A 174 20.47 4.75 -9.10
CA SER A 174 21.19 6.00 -9.29
C SER A 174 20.32 7.04 -10.03
N ASP A 175 19.93 8.10 -9.34
CA ASP A 175 19.09 9.19 -9.88
C ASP A 175 19.66 9.73 -11.21
N LYS A 176 20.99 9.90 -11.29
CA LYS A 176 21.66 10.31 -12.52
C LYS A 176 21.41 9.34 -13.67
N LYS A 177 21.54 8.02 -13.42
CA LYS A 177 21.32 7.01 -14.45
C LYS A 177 19.86 6.94 -14.89
N LEU A 178 18.92 7.14 -13.97
CA LEU A 178 17.50 7.19 -14.30
C LEU A 178 17.17 8.42 -15.16
N LYS A 179 17.67 9.59 -14.80
CA LYS A 179 17.51 10.82 -15.58
C LYS A 179 18.14 10.71 -16.97
N ASP A 180 19.30 10.08 -17.08
CA ASP A 180 19.95 9.81 -18.37
C ASP A 180 19.16 8.78 -19.21
N THR A 181 18.55 7.79 -18.57
CA THR A 181 17.69 6.82 -19.25
C THR A 181 16.43 7.47 -19.78
N LEU A 182 15.77 8.30 -18.97
CA LEU A 182 14.58 9.05 -19.39
C LEU A 182 14.88 9.96 -20.58
N ARG A 183 16.00 10.68 -20.56
CA ARG A 183 16.43 11.52 -21.69
C ARG A 183 16.67 10.69 -22.95
N ARG A 184 17.39 9.56 -22.83
CA ARG A 184 17.62 8.68 -24.00
C ARG A 184 16.33 8.12 -24.57
N ASN A 185 15.36 7.78 -23.72
CA ASN A 185 14.04 7.34 -24.16
C ASN A 185 13.31 8.47 -24.92
N LEU A 186 13.33 9.69 -24.39
CA LEU A 186 12.76 10.85 -25.07
C LEU A 186 13.41 11.09 -26.43
N ASP A 187 14.74 11.10 -26.50
CA ASP A 187 15.50 11.29 -27.73
C ASP A 187 15.16 10.20 -28.76
N SER A 188 15.04 8.95 -28.31
CA SER A 188 14.61 7.82 -29.14
C SER A 188 13.20 8.01 -29.71
N HIS A 189 12.24 8.46 -28.89
CA HIS A 189 10.89 8.75 -29.37
C HIS A 189 10.85 9.93 -30.34
N ILE A 190 11.64 10.96 -30.12
CA ILE A 190 11.79 12.09 -31.05
C ILE A 190 12.36 11.62 -32.40
N ALA A 191 13.40 10.79 -32.36
CA ALA A 191 14.02 10.25 -33.59
C ALA A 191 13.06 9.34 -34.37
N ASN A 192 12.25 8.54 -33.66
CA ASN A 192 11.35 7.54 -34.26
C ASN A 192 9.91 8.03 -34.47
N ARG A 193 9.61 9.31 -34.25
CA ARG A 193 8.25 9.86 -34.33
C ARG A 193 7.54 9.67 -35.69
N GLY A 194 8.29 9.35 -36.73
CA GLY A 194 7.73 9.08 -38.06
C GLY A 194 7.06 7.71 -38.19
N TRP A 195 7.34 6.76 -37.29
CA TRP A 195 6.82 5.40 -37.33
C TRP A 195 5.44 5.26 -36.67
N ASP A 196 5.19 6.02 -35.59
CA ASP A 196 3.89 6.10 -34.94
C ASP A 196 3.39 7.55 -34.95
N ARG A 197 2.69 7.92 -36.01
CA ARG A 197 2.22 9.30 -36.23
C ARG A 197 1.08 9.71 -35.28
N ILE A 198 0.39 8.77 -34.69
CA ILE A 198 -0.80 9.03 -33.85
C ILE A 198 -0.40 9.20 -32.38
N ASN A 199 0.33 8.25 -31.84
CA ASN A 199 0.62 8.22 -30.38
C ASN A 199 1.94 8.91 -30.01
N SER A 200 2.91 8.95 -30.93
CA SER A 200 4.23 9.51 -30.67
C SER A 200 4.23 10.99 -30.27
N PRO A 201 3.42 11.90 -30.86
CA PRO A 201 3.44 13.30 -30.46
C PRO A 201 2.96 13.52 -29.02
N ALA A 202 1.90 12.81 -28.60
CA ALA A 202 1.37 12.92 -27.25
C ALA A 202 2.37 12.35 -26.21
N LYS A 203 2.98 11.22 -26.52
CA LYS A 203 4.00 10.58 -25.66
C LYS A 203 5.25 11.46 -25.52
N ILE A 204 5.72 12.06 -26.63
CA ILE A 204 6.84 13.01 -26.62
C ILE A 204 6.51 14.24 -25.77
N ALA A 205 5.29 14.79 -25.90
CA ALA A 205 4.87 15.96 -25.12
C ALA A 205 4.87 15.64 -23.63
N LYS A 206 4.27 14.53 -23.21
CA LYS A 206 4.24 14.06 -21.81
C LYS A 206 5.65 13.83 -21.24
N MET A 207 6.52 13.15 -21.98
CA MET A 207 7.90 12.92 -21.56
C MET A 207 8.71 14.22 -21.47
N THR A 208 8.46 15.17 -22.37
CA THR A 208 9.14 16.48 -22.34
C THR A 208 8.72 17.28 -21.11
N GLU A 209 7.44 17.27 -20.78
CA GLU A 209 6.90 17.91 -19.58
C GLU A 209 7.48 17.28 -18.32
N LEU A 210 7.49 15.95 -18.24
CA LEU A 210 8.10 15.22 -17.12
C LEU A 210 9.59 15.56 -16.94
N VAL A 211 10.37 15.60 -18.03
CA VAL A 211 11.79 15.98 -17.98
C VAL A 211 11.96 17.41 -17.47
N LYS A 212 11.06 18.30 -17.86
CA LYS A 212 11.07 19.69 -17.41
C LYS A 212 10.74 19.80 -15.91
N GLU A 213 9.67 19.14 -15.47
CA GLU A 213 9.29 19.11 -14.04
C GLU A 213 10.39 18.54 -13.16
N ILE A 214 10.99 17.43 -13.57
CA ILE A 214 12.11 16.81 -12.84
C ILE A 214 13.26 17.79 -12.69
N LYS A 215 13.56 18.58 -13.71
CA LYS A 215 14.63 19.54 -13.68
C LYS A 215 14.28 20.78 -12.85
N ASP A 216 13.08 21.29 -13.01
CA ASP A 216 12.64 22.56 -12.38
C ASP A 216 12.41 22.34 -10.86
N ASN A 217 11.87 21.19 -10.46
CA ASN A 217 11.55 20.86 -9.08
C ASN A 217 12.62 20.01 -8.38
N ASN A 218 13.71 19.67 -9.08
CA ASN A 218 14.75 18.74 -8.57
C ASN A 218 14.17 17.41 -8.06
N GLU A 219 13.19 16.87 -8.78
CA GLU A 219 12.52 15.63 -8.43
C GLU A 219 13.48 14.44 -8.44
N ILE A 220 13.24 13.51 -7.51
CA ILE A 220 13.94 12.24 -7.43
C ILE A 220 13.14 11.21 -8.23
N LEU A 221 13.83 10.48 -9.11
CA LEU A 221 13.24 9.37 -9.86
C LEU A 221 13.43 8.04 -9.15
N CYS A 222 12.42 7.20 -9.24
CA CYS A 222 12.46 5.81 -8.80
C CYS A 222 11.70 4.91 -9.76
N TYR A 223 11.91 3.61 -9.66
CA TYR A 223 10.99 2.62 -10.20
C TYR A 223 9.94 2.29 -9.14
N ALA A 224 8.69 2.17 -9.57
CA ALA A 224 7.57 1.83 -8.72
C ALA A 224 6.84 0.58 -9.22
N HIS A 225 6.27 -0.15 -8.28
CA HIS A 225 5.34 -1.24 -8.52
C HIS A 225 4.25 -1.20 -7.47
N TYR A 226 3.01 -1.30 -7.88
CA TYR A 226 1.87 -1.38 -6.96
C TYR A 226 1.08 -2.65 -7.26
N SER A 227 0.74 -3.40 -6.22
CA SER A 227 -0.08 -4.59 -6.38
C SER A 227 -1.00 -4.83 -5.20
N VAL A 228 -2.14 -5.44 -5.48
CA VAL A 228 -3.06 -5.97 -4.49
C VAL A 228 -3.14 -7.47 -4.67
N VAL A 229 -3.00 -8.19 -3.58
CA VAL A 229 -3.32 -9.60 -3.48
C VAL A 229 -4.63 -9.72 -2.71
N LEU A 230 -5.66 -10.25 -3.36
CA LEU A 230 -6.95 -10.58 -2.72
C LEU A 230 -7.01 -12.07 -2.45
N TRP A 231 -7.57 -12.48 -1.31
CA TRP A 231 -7.82 -13.91 -1.07
C TRP A 231 -9.08 -14.16 -0.26
N GLU A 232 -9.74 -15.26 -0.56
CA GLU A 232 -10.89 -15.78 0.17
C GLU A 232 -10.94 -17.32 0.06
N GLU A 233 -11.60 -17.96 1.03
CA GLU A 233 -11.85 -19.41 0.96
C GLU A 233 -13.06 -19.71 0.07
N ASP A 234 -14.05 -18.83 0.05
CA ASP A 234 -15.23 -18.92 -0.79
C ASP A 234 -15.01 -18.21 -2.13
N THR A 235 -15.23 -18.95 -3.22
CA THR A 235 -15.10 -18.42 -4.58
C THR A 235 -16.05 -17.26 -4.86
N GLN A 236 -17.28 -17.28 -4.33
CA GLN A 236 -18.24 -16.20 -4.54
C GLN A 236 -17.80 -14.92 -3.82
N GLN A 237 -17.20 -15.05 -2.64
CA GLN A 237 -16.63 -13.91 -1.91
C GLN A 237 -15.42 -13.35 -2.62
N LEU A 238 -14.58 -14.19 -3.22
CA LEU A 238 -13.45 -13.72 -4.03
C LEU A 238 -13.93 -12.95 -5.26
N GLU A 239 -14.93 -13.45 -5.99
CA GLU A 239 -15.51 -12.75 -7.14
C GLU A 239 -16.12 -11.40 -6.76
N LEU A 240 -16.75 -11.33 -5.58
CA LEU A 240 -17.27 -10.06 -5.05
C LEU A 240 -16.14 -9.08 -4.75
N ALA A 241 -15.08 -9.55 -4.07
CA ALA A 241 -13.89 -8.75 -3.77
C ALA A 241 -13.23 -8.22 -5.05
N GLU A 242 -13.09 -9.06 -6.07
CA GLU A 242 -12.56 -8.67 -7.38
C GLU A 242 -13.42 -7.58 -8.04
N LYS A 243 -14.74 -7.73 -7.98
CA LYS A 243 -15.66 -6.74 -8.54
C LYS A 243 -15.56 -5.39 -7.81
N GLU A 244 -15.47 -5.42 -6.50
CA GLU A 244 -15.31 -4.21 -5.69
C GLU A 244 -13.98 -3.52 -5.99
N LEU A 245 -12.87 -4.28 -6.04
CA LEU A 245 -11.56 -3.73 -6.39
C LEU A 245 -11.57 -3.11 -7.79
N ARG A 246 -12.10 -3.81 -8.80
CA ARG A 246 -12.17 -3.28 -10.17
C ARG A 246 -12.99 -1.99 -10.23
N SER A 247 -14.14 -1.96 -9.56
CA SER A 247 -14.96 -0.74 -9.49
C SER A 247 -14.21 0.41 -8.81
N SER A 248 -13.39 0.11 -7.83
CA SER A 248 -12.56 1.10 -7.13
C SER A 248 -11.44 1.62 -8.04
N LEU A 249 -10.76 0.73 -8.76
CA LEU A 249 -9.73 1.10 -9.74
C LEU A 249 -10.30 1.95 -10.88
N ASP A 250 -11.45 1.55 -11.42
CA ASP A 250 -12.15 2.28 -12.48
C ASP A 250 -12.57 3.69 -12.03
N LEU A 251 -12.95 3.85 -10.76
CA LEU A 251 -13.29 5.17 -10.18
C LEU A 251 -12.12 6.15 -10.25
N PHE A 252 -10.89 5.65 -10.16
CA PHE A 252 -9.65 6.43 -10.22
C PHE A 252 -8.99 6.42 -11.60
N ASP A 253 -9.65 5.86 -12.62
CA ASP A 253 -9.11 5.67 -13.97
C ASP A 253 -7.77 4.92 -13.98
N LEU A 254 -7.65 3.93 -13.08
CA LEU A 254 -6.48 3.08 -12.94
C LEU A 254 -6.68 1.79 -13.74
N LYS A 255 -5.79 1.53 -14.68
CA LYS A 255 -5.71 0.23 -15.37
C LYS A 255 -4.83 -0.72 -14.57
N TYR A 256 -4.98 -2.02 -14.82
CA TYR A 256 -4.28 -3.04 -14.07
C TYR A 256 -3.93 -4.24 -14.94
N TYR A 257 -2.90 -4.94 -14.54
CA TYR A 257 -2.48 -6.22 -15.08
C TYR A 257 -2.89 -7.35 -14.13
N ILE A 258 -3.49 -8.41 -14.67
CA ILE A 258 -3.80 -9.64 -13.93
C ILE A 258 -2.82 -10.71 -14.41
N PRO A 259 -1.82 -11.08 -13.59
CA PRO A 259 -0.84 -12.08 -13.97
C PRO A 259 -1.40 -13.50 -13.91
N SER A 260 -0.78 -14.41 -14.63
CA SER A 260 -1.06 -15.84 -14.59
C SER A 260 0.25 -16.65 -14.61
N TYR A 261 0.19 -17.90 -14.15
CA TYR A 261 1.30 -18.86 -14.16
C TYR A 261 2.61 -18.29 -13.57
N GLY A 262 3.72 -18.37 -14.32
CA GLY A 262 5.04 -17.92 -13.87
C GLY A 262 5.12 -16.42 -13.56
N ASN A 263 4.35 -15.58 -14.26
CA ASN A 263 4.27 -14.15 -13.97
C ASN A 263 3.54 -13.91 -12.65
N LEU A 264 2.50 -14.70 -12.37
CA LEU A 264 1.77 -14.64 -11.11
C LEU A 264 2.68 -15.00 -9.93
N ALA A 265 3.46 -16.08 -10.07
CA ALA A 265 4.42 -16.49 -9.05
C ALA A 265 5.48 -15.40 -8.78
N ASN A 266 5.99 -14.76 -9.85
CA ASN A 266 6.98 -13.70 -9.74
C ASN A 266 6.44 -12.45 -9.02
N LEU A 267 5.27 -11.97 -9.44
CA LEU A 267 4.64 -10.79 -8.85
C LEU A 267 4.21 -11.04 -7.40
N TYR A 268 3.68 -12.22 -7.12
CA TYR A 268 3.31 -12.60 -5.76
C TYR A 268 4.53 -12.67 -4.83
N ALA A 269 5.57 -13.39 -5.25
CA ALA A 269 6.81 -13.50 -4.47
C ALA A 269 7.46 -12.13 -4.25
N GLY A 270 7.48 -11.27 -5.27
CA GLY A 270 8.04 -9.93 -5.16
C GLY A 270 7.35 -9.04 -4.14
N GLY A 271 6.07 -9.29 -3.83
CA GLY A 271 5.32 -8.58 -2.79
C GLY A 271 5.60 -9.05 -1.36
N ILE A 272 6.29 -10.18 -1.18
CA ILE A 272 6.62 -10.69 0.15
C ILE A 272 7.88 -9.99 0.68
N VAL A 273 7.83 -9.53 1.94
CA VAL A 273 8.98 -8.91 2.60
C VAL A 273 10.20 -9.86 2.56
N GLY A 274 11.33 -9.33 2.13
CA GLY A 274 12.56 -10.10 1.93
C GLY A 274 12.69 -10.78 0.57
N CYS A 275 11.62 -10.83 -0.24
CA CYS A 275 11.62 -11.45 -1.57
C CYS A 275 11.52 -10.44 -2.73
N VAL A 276 11.63 -9.16 -2.45
CA VAL A 276 11.53 -8.07 -3.47
C VAL A 276 12.52 -8.24 -4.63
N SER A 277 13.66 -8.87 -4.38
CA SER A 277 14.64 -9.21 -5.43
C SER A 277 14.11 -10.18 -6.50
N SER A 278 13.00 -10.88 -6.21
CA SER A 278 12.30 -11.74 -7.17
C SER A 278 11.51 -10.93 -8.20
N LEU A 279 11.15 -9.68 -7.88
CA LEU A 279 10.38 -8.83 -8.78
C LEU A 279 11.29 -8.33 -9.91
N ARG A 280 10.89 -8.64 -11.14
CA ARG A 280 11.65 -8.22 -12.32
C ARG A 280 11.39 -6.75 -12.63
N LEU A 281 12.40 -6.08 -13.17
CA LEU A 281 12.30 -4.66 -13.53
C LEU A 281 11.23 -4.39 -14.61
N GLU A 282 10.90 -5.38 -15.43
CA GLU A 282 9.83 -5.28 -16.45
C GLU A 282 8.42 -5.09 -15.87
N TYR A 283 8.24 -5.38 -14.56
CA TYR A 283 6.99 -5.14 -13.85
C TYR A 283 7.03 -3.85 -13.03
N MET A 284 8.02 -3.02 -13.24
CA MET A 284 8.16 -1.73 -12.61
C MET A 284 8.14 -0.62 -13.66
N PHE A 285 7.55 0.50 -13.31
CA PHE A 285 7.55 1.70 -14.15
C PHE A 285 8.33 2.83 -13.48
N MET A 286 8.87 3.73 -14.30
CA MET A 286 9.61 4.89 -13.81
C MET A 286 8.64 6.01 -13.44
N THR A 287 8.82 6.59 -12.26
CA THR A 287 8.00 7.71 -11.78
C THR A 287 8.85 8.66 -10.92
N SER A 288 8.31 9.84 -10.62
CA SER A 288 8.90 10.69 -9.59
C SER A 288 8.47 10.24 -8.20
N LEU A 289 9.31 10.51 -7.20
CA LEU A 289 8.98 10.20 -5.81
C LEU A 289 7.72 10.93 -5.35
N SER A 290 7.52 12.17 -5.79
CA SER A 290 6.32 12.96 -5.47
C SER A 290 5.04 12.31 -5.97
N LEU A 291 5.04 11.74 -7.17
CA LEU A 291 3.90 10.99 -7.70
C LEU A 291 3.73 9.64 -6.99
N ALA A 292 4.83 8.97 -6.68
CA ALA A 292 4.78 7.70 -5.96
C ALA A 292 4.10 7.84 -4.58
N VAL A 293 4.32 8.96 -3.89
CA VAL A 293 3.70 9.23 -2.57
C VAL A 293 2.17 9.28 -2.65
N ALA A 294 1.59 9.65 -3.79
CA ALA A 294 0.12 9.65 -3.97
C ALA A 294 -0.51 8.26 -3.80
N PHE A 295 0.27 7.20 -3.95
CA PHE A 295 -0.15 5.81 -3.76
C PHE A 295 0.18 5.25 -2.38
N PHE A 296 0.79 6.04 -1.50
CA PHE A 296 1.07 5.61 -0.14
C PHE A 296 -0.22 5.53 0.67
N VAL A 297 -0.51 4.34 1.20
CA VAL A 297 -1.65 4.13 2.08
C VAL A 297 -1.31 4.68 3.47
N HIS A 298 -1.85 5.84 3.78
CA HIS A 298 -1.63 6.52 5.06
C HIS A 298 -2.72 6.22 6.10
N TYR A 299 -3.70 5.43 5.75
CA TYR A 299 -4.85 5.10 6.57
C TYR A 299 -4.71 3.70 7.16
N THR A 300 -4.10 3.62 8.32
CA THR A 300 -3.71 2.34 8.92
C THR A 300 -4.57 1.90 10.08
N GLY A 301 -5.76 2.45 10.18
CA GLY A 301 -6.68 1.99 11.17
C GLY A 301 -6.92 2.96 12.30
N PHE A 302 -7.93 2.61 13.05
CA PHE A 302 -8.43 3.35 14.17
C PHE A 302 -7.73 2.86 15.43
N SER A 303 -7.24 3.79 16.23
CA SER A 303 -6.83 3.42 17.58
C SER A 303 -8.09 3.23 18.41
N ASP A 304 -8.39 1.99 18.76
CA ASP A 304 -9.39 1.66 19.76
C ASP A 304 -8.85 1.99 21.16
N ASP A 305 -9.73 2.56 22.00
CA ASP A 305 -9.44 2.65 23.40
C ASP A 305 -9.82 1.31 24.07
N PRO A 306 -9.12 0.87 25.12
CA PRO A 306 -9.40 -0.42 25.76
C PRO A 306 -10.81 -0.47 26.35
N ASP A 307 -11.30 0.67 26.82
CA ASP A 307 -12.64 0.86 27.37
C ASP A 307 -13.31 2.05 26.70
N GLY A 308 -14.63 2.14 26.80
CA GLY A 308 -15.40 3.27 26.27
C GLY A 308 -16.61 2.87 25.47
N ILE A 309 -17.17 3.84 24.80
CA ILE A 309 -18.39 3.70 24.01
C ILE A 309 -18.05 3.26 22.60
N LEU A 310 -18.82 2.30 22.08
CA LEU A 310 -18.74 1.88 20.68
C LEU A 310 -19.45 2.88 19.79
N PHE A 311 -18.72 3.42 18.83
CA PHE A 311 -19.23 4.22 17.74
C PHE A 311 -19.00 3.47 16.42
N ASN A 312 -19.77 3.80 15.43
CA ASN A 312 -19.54 3.39 14.06
C ASN A 312 -18.80 4.50 13.33
N ASP A 313 -17.68 4.19 12.74
CA ASP A 313 -17.07 5.13 11.81
C ASP A 313 -18.03 5.38 10.64
N ARG A 314 -18.23 6.63 10.30
CA ARG A 314 -19.23 7.00 9.31
C ARG A 314 -18.89 6.55 7.89
N LEU A 315 -17.62 6.49 7.57
CA LEU A 315 -17.14 6.18 6.23
C LEU A 315 -16.94 4.68 6.05
N THR A 316 -16.24 4.06 6.98
CA THR A 316 -15.84 2.65 6.90
C THR A 316 -16.83 1.71 7.56
N GLN A 317 -17.76 2.23 8.36
CA GLN A 317 -18.68 1.45 9.16
C GLN A 317 -17.99 0.49 10.16
N ILE A 318 -16.71 0.75 10.45
CA ILE A 318 -15.93 -0.04 11.42
C ILE A 318 -16.33 0.40 12.83
N PRO A 319 -16.58 -0.54 13.75
CA PRO A 319 -16.82 -0.22 15.14
C PRO A 319 -15.55 0.35 15.78
N LEU A 320 -15.69 1.54 16.37
CA LEU A 320 -14.63 2.24 17.09
C LEU A 320 -15.01 2.36 18.54
N ARG A 321 -14.15 1.92 19.44
CA ARG A 321 -14.30 2.15 20.86
C ARG A 321 -13.57 3.42 21.27
N LYS A 322 -14.27 4.35 21.91
CA LYS A 322 -13.68 5.60 22.38
C LYS A 322 -14.03 5.88 23.83
N ASP A 323 -13.01 6.10 24.63
CA ASP A 323 -13.13 6.61 25.99
C ASP A 323 -13.30 8.12 25.95
N ILE A 324 -14.55 8.58 25.93
CA ILE A 324 -14.87 10.00 25.93
C ILE A 324 -14.51 10.72 27.22
N TRP A 325 -14.25 9.97 28.29
CA TRP A 325 -13.84 10.48 29.59
C TRP A 325 -12.32 10.45 29.78
N ASP A 326 -11.63 9.77 28.88
CA ASP A 326 -10.16 9.64 28.85
C ASP A 326 -9.57 9.24 30.23
N ALA A 327 -10.18 8.20 30.79
CA ALA A 327 -9.82 7.75 32.12
C ALA A 327 -8.34 7.32 32.22
N ASN A 328 -7.82 6.72 31.15
CA ASN A 328 -6.51 6.07 31.16
C ASN A 328 -5.40 6.92 30.52
N ASN A 329 -5.68 7.72 29.49
CA ASN A 329 -4.64 8.33 28.66
C ASN A 329 -4.38 9.81 28.96
N ARG A 330 -5.20 10.47 29.77
CA ARG A 330 -5.10 11.89 30.15
C ARG A 330 -4.97 12.85 28.95
N ARG A 331 -5.54 12.50 27.79
CA ARG A 331 -5.57 13.35 26.58
C ARG A 331 -6.50 14.55 26.75
N ILE A 332 -7.54 14.38 27.57
CA ILE A 332 -8.57 15.37 27.83
C ILE A 332 -8.35 16.00 29.21
N LYS A 333 -8.10 17.29 29.22
CA LYS A 333 -7.85 18.04 30.46
C LYS A 333 -9.13 18.36 31.24
N ALA A 334 -10.23 18.64 30.54
CA ALA A 334 -11.53 18.98 31.11
C ALA A 334 -12.59 18.03 30.57
N ARG A 335 -13.31 17.34 31.45
CA ARG A 335 -14.31 16.33 31.10
C ARG A 335 -15.68 16.97 30.83
N ASN A 336 -15.70 17.96 29.93
CA ASN A 336 -16.89 18.63 29.49
C ASN A 336 -17.20 18.22 28.04
N ALA A 337 -18.43 17.82 27.80
CA ALA A 337 -18.91 17.50 26.46
C ALA A 337 -20.03 18.44 26.03
N VAL A 338 -19.99 18.88 24.79
CA VAL A 338 -21.05 19.69 24.17
C VAL A 338 -21.57 18.95 22.96
N VAL A 339 -22.88 18.71 22.92
CA VAL A 339 -23.56 18.09 21.79
C VAL A 339 -24.38 19.17 21.06
N ILE A 340 -23.96 19.49 19.85
CA ILE A 340 -24.62 20.48 18.99
C ILE A 340 -25.20 19.73 17.79
N ALA A 341 -26.51 19.90 17.58
CA ALA A 341 -27.16 19.28 16.45
C ALA A 341 -28.52 19.96 16.17
N PRO A 342 -28.99 19.98 14.92
CA PRO A 342 -30.32 20.50 14.57
C PRO A 342 -31.46 19.77 15.30
N THR A 343 -32.60 20.39 15.38
CA THR A 343 -33.81 19.76 15.92
C THR A 343 -34.20 18.55 15.07
N GLY A 344 -34.53 17.42 15.70
CA GLY A 344 -34.89 16.19 15.00
C GLY A 344 -33.71 15.30 14.57
N SER A 345 -32.48 15.69 14.83
CA SER A 345 -31.27 14.94 14.42
C SER A 345 -30.87 13.75 15.33
N GLY A 346 -31.74 13.40 16.31
CA GLY A 346 -31.44 12.30 17.23
C GLY A 346 -30.53 12.67 18.42
N LYS A 347 -30.30 13.96 18.67
CA LYS A 347 -29.43 14.44 19.74
C LYS A 347 -29.72 13.83 21.10
N SER A 348 -31.00 13.85 21.53
CA SER A 348 -31.41 13.28 22.82
C SER A 348 -31.24 11.77 22.87
N PHE A 349 -31.46 11.08 21.75
CA PHE A 349 -31.22 9.64 21.64
C PHE A 349 -29.72 9.32 21.83
N LEU A 350 -28.84 10.03 21.12
CA LEU A 350 -27.38 9.86 21.25
C LEU A 350 -26.91 10.17 22.67
N THR A 351 -27.39 11.26 23.27
CA THR A 351 -26.97 11.65 24.62
C THR A 351 -27.40 10.62 25.66
N ASN A 352 -28.61 10.07 25.54
CA ASN A 352 -29.08 9.02 26.45
C ASN A 352 -28.36 7.68 26.26
N ASN A 353 -27.71 7.45 25.13
CA ASN A 353 -26.88 6.28 24.91
C ASN A 353 -25.47 6.43 25.48
N ILE A 354 -25.00 7.66 25.63
CA ILE A 354 -23.65 7.97 26.11
C ILE A 354 -23.60 8.04 27.64
N ILE A 355 -24.71 8.41 28.27
CA ILE A 355 -24.87 8.50 29.74
C ILE A 355 -25.37 7.17 30.30
#